data_47a8bed98f3ce3f0ec34e89e29f45e30
#
_entry.id   47a8bed98f3ce3f0ec34e89e29f45e30
#
_cell.length_a   1.000
_cell.length_b   1.000
_cell.length_c   1.000
_cell.angle_alpha   90.00
_cell.angle_beta   90.00
_cell.angle_gamma   90.00
#
_symmetry.space_group_name_H-M   'P 1'
#
loop_
_entity.id
_entity.type
_entity.pdbx_description
1 polymer ?
#
loop_
_entity_poly.entity_id
_entity_poly.type
_entity_poly.pdbx_seq_one_letter_code
_entity_poly.pdbx_strand_id
1 'polypeptide(L)'
;MKKYDFHIHTEYSYDSHIKGKELMDTALELGYDELAITEHVDLLPQELSVFGLPSLKKYQTYINKLREQYPSITLHCGVELGDYHLVRDFATGLIGDFDFFPILGSVHFLTDHTNVAIPFPSPLSKAQTIDYYENNLRLVSECDIDVLAHLGVYKRYYNSVPDESFATSLIKDI
;
A
#
# COMPACT_ATOMS: atom_id res chain seq x y z
N MET A 1 -16.38 20.07 -7.52
CA MET A 1 -15.96 18.67 -7.81
C MET A 1 -15.42 18.11 -6.51
N LYS A 2 -15.88 16.94 -6.09
CA LYS A 2 -15.40 16.32 -4.84
C LYS A 2 -13.95 15.87 -4.99
N LYS A 3 -13.15 16.01 -3.92
CA LYS A 3 -11.74 15.62 -3.87
C LYS A 3 -11.56 14.44 -2.93
N TYR A 4 -10.83 13.45 -3.40
CA TYR A 4 -10.56 12.21 -2.69
C TYR A 4 -9.08 11.85 -2.75
N ASP A 5 -8.57 11.20 -1.70
CA ASP A 5 -7.29 10.49 -1.73
C ASP A 5 -7.39 9.24 -0.85
N PHE A 6 -7.09 8.09 -1.41
CA PHE A 6 -7.27 6.77 -0.77
C PHE A 6 -5.98 5.99 -0.63
N HIS A 7 -4.81 6.67 -0.76
CA HIS A 7 -3.52 6.03 -0.51
C HIS A 7 -2.56 7.04 0.16
N ILE A 8 -2.62 7.12 1.48
CA ILE A 8 -1.88 8.09 2.27
C ILE A 8 -1.22 7.40 3.45
N HIS A 9 0.06 7.73 3.70
CA HIS A 9 0.83 7.29 4.85
C HIS A 9 1.09 8.45 5.82
N THR A 10 1.09 8.17 7.11
CA THR A 10 1.46 9.13 8.16
C THR A 10 2.66 8.62 8.96
N GLU A 11 2.92 9.24 10.12
CA GLU A 11 3.98 8.82 11.03
C GLU A 11 3.86 7.39 11.57
N TYR A 12 2.79 6.68 11.25
CA TYR A 12 2.64 5.26 11.57
C TYR A 12 3.33 4.34 10.56
N SER A 13 3.64 4.85 9.37
CA SER A 13 4.43 4.15 8.35
C SER A 13 5.90 4.57 8.39
N TYR A 14 6.79 3.65 8.09
CA TYR A 14 8.24 3.88 8.16
C TYR A 14 8.77 4.85 7.09
N ASP A 15 8.02 5.06 6.04
CA ASP A 15 8.37 5.89 4.88
C ASP A 15 7.72 7.29 4.90
N SER A 16 6.94 7.61 5.95
CA SER A 16 6.30 8.92 6.11
C SER A 16 6.62 9.55 7.47
N HIS A 17 6.64 10.89 7.50
CA HIS A 17 6.86 11.69 8.70
C HIS A 17 5.73 12.67 8.98
N ILE A 18 4.73 12.76 8.08
CA ILE A 18 3.62 13.69 8.25
C ILE A 18 2.76 13.26 9.44
N LYS A 19 2.46 14.20 10.33
CA LYS A 19 1.52 13.96 11.42
C LYS A 19 0.09 13.93 10.88
N GLY A 20 -0.72 12.96 11.34
CA GLY A 20 -2.10 12.89 10.88
C GLY A 20 -2.88 14.18 11.11
N LYS A 21 -2.61 14.94 12.19
CA LYS A 21 -3.20 16.26 12.38
C LYS A 21 -2.79 17.24 11.27
N GLU A 22 -1.51 17.28 10.92
CA GLU A 22 -0.99 18.15 9.84
C GLU A 22 -1.59 17.76 8.48
N LEU A 23 -1.70 16.45 8.21
CA LEU A 23 -2.40 15.92 7.03
C LEU A 23 -3.84 16.44 6.97
N MET A 24 -4.60 16.31 8.07
CA MET A 24 -5.99 16.70 8.10
C MET A 24 -6.19 18.22 7.99
N ASP A 25 -5.31 19.02 8.62
CA ASP A 25 -5.32 20.48 8.47
C ASP A 25 -5.09 20.88 6.99
N THR A 26 -4.10 20.26 6.34
CA THR A 26 -3.80 20.48 4.92
C THR A 26 -4.96 20.03 4.03
N ALA A 27 -5.59 18.91 4.33
CA ALA A 27 -6.74 18.42 3.58
C ALA A 27 -7.93 19.37 3.65
N LEU A 28 -8.20 19.96 4.83
CA LEU A 28 -9.22 21.01 5.00
C LEU A 28 -8.90 22.24 4.15
N GLU A 29 -7.67 22.74 4.22
CA GLU A 29 -7.23 23.90 3.45
C GLU A 29 -7.37 23.69 1.94
N LEU A 30 -7.06 22.48 1.47
CA LEU A 30 -7.14 22.11 0.07
C LEU A 30 -8.56 21.71 -0.37
N GLY A 31 -9.50 21.60 0.58
CA GLY A 31 -10.91 21.28 0.32
C GLY A 31 -11.12 19.83 -0.12
N TYR A 32 -10.46 18.88 0.55
CA TYR A 32 -10.77 17.45 0.40
C TYR A 32 -12.07 17.09 1.12
N ASP A 33 -12.88 16.28 0.47
CA ASP A 33 -14.15 15.78 1.03
C ASP A 33 -13.96 14.45 1.76
N GLU A 34 -13.02 13.61 1.28
CA GLU A 34 -12.88 12.23 1.75
C GLU A 34 -11.46 11.74 1.59
N LEU A 35 -10.92 11.07 2.61
CA LEU A 35 -9.57 10.53 2.65
C LEU A 35 -9.56 9.12 3.24
N ALA A 36 -8.60 8.31 2.83
CA ALA A 36 -8.21 7.10 3.54
C ALA A 36 -6.74 7.18 3.93
N ILE A 37 -6.45 7.05 5.22
CA ILE A 37 -5.09 6.78 5.68
C ILE A 37 -4.90 5.27 5.60
N THR A 38 -3.82 4.83 4.94
CA THR A 38 -3.57 3.43 4.57
C THR A 38 -2.15 3.06 4.95
N GLU A 39 -1.90 2.91 6.26
CA GLU A 39 -0.57 2.64 6.77
C GLU A 39 -0.04 1.27 6.32
N HIS A 40 1.28 1.19 6.18
CA HIS A 40 1.96 -0.05 5.85
C HIS A 40 1.72 -1.16 6.86
N VAL A 41 1.38 -2.34 6.35
CA VAL A 41 1.30 -3.61 7.08
C VAL A 41 2.12 -4.63 6.30
N ASP A 42 3.44 -4.59 6.48
CA ASP A 42 4.42 -5.41 5.79
C ASP A 42 4.81 -6.58 6.69
N LEU A 43 4.44 -7.79 6.29
CA LEU A 43 4.45 -8.97 7.15
C LEU A 43 5.44 -10.05 6.71
N LEU A 44 6.27 -9.80 5.71
CA LEU A 44 7.34 -10.72 5.36
C LEU A 44 8.37 -10.81 6.50
N PRO A 45 8.99 -11.97 6.74
CA PRO A 45 9.93 -12.15 7.86
C PRO A 45 11.05 -11.11 7.90
N GLN A 46 11.59 -10.73 6.73
CA GLN A 46 12.63 -9.71 6.62
C GLN A 46 12.13 -8.32 7.05
N GLU A 47 10.88 -7.97 6.76
CA GLU A 47 10.26 -6.70 7.12
C GLU A 47 9.93 -6.68 8.61
N LEU A 48 9.32 -7.75 9.12
CA LEU A 48 9.04 -7.90 10.55
C LEU A 48 10.31 -7.82 11.41
N SER A 49 11.45 -8.29 10.90
CA SER A 49 12.72 -8.19 11.60
C SER A 49 13.23 -6.75 11.74
N VAL A 50 12.83 -5.86 10.84
CA VAL A 50 13.25 -4.44 10.80
C VAL A 50 12.20 -3.53 11.44
N PHE A 51 10.94 -3.68 11.07
CA PHE A 51 9.86 -2.76 11.46
C PHE A 51 9.01 -3.28 12.62
N GLY A 52 9.05 -4.59 12.87
CA GLY A 52 8.20 -5.23 13.88
C GLY A 52 6.74 -5.34 13.45
N LEU A 53 5.93 -5.93 14.31
CA LEU A 53 4.50 -6.06 14.07
C LEU A 53 3.79 -4.73 14.32
N PRO A 54 3.03 -4.19 13.35
CA PRO A 54 2.32 -2.94 13.52
C PRO A 54 1.24 -3.03 14.60
N SER A 55 1.08 -1.97 15.39
CA SER A 55 0.04 -1.91 16.42
C SER A 55 -1.30 -1.41 15.84
N LEU A 56 -2.02 -2.30 15.14
CA LEU A 56 -3.27 -1.98 14.44
C LEU A 56 -4.32 -1.35 15.37
N LYS A 57 -4.42 -1.82 16.61
CA LYS A 57 -5.34 -1.23 17.61
C LYS A 57 -5.00 0.22 17.96
N LYS A 58 -3.72 0.55 18.10
CA LYS A 58 -3.30 1.94 18.35
C LYS A 58 -3.58 2.81 17.13
N TYR A 59 -3.31 2.29 15.96
CA TYR A 59 -3.60 2.95 14.70
C TYR A 59 -5.09 3.24 14.56
N GLN A 60 -5.96 2.26 14.69
CA GLN A 60 -7.41 2.46 14.62
C GLN A 60 -7.92 3.48 15.66
N THR A 61 -7.39 3.41 16.90
CA THR A 61 -7.73 4.38 17.93
C THR A 61 -7.31 5.80 17.54
N TYR A 62 -6.17 5.94 16.89
CA TYR A 62 -5.67 7.21 16.38
C TYR A 62 -6.57 7.79 15.28
N ILE A 63 -6.95 6.98 14.30
CA ILE A 63 -7.88 7.40 13.24
C ILE A 63 -9.22 7.84 13.81
N ASN A 64 -9.76 7.12 14.79
CA ASN A 64 -11.01 7.51 15.45
C ASN A 64 -10.91 8.90 16.12
N LYS A 65 -9.78 9.22 16.76
CA LYS A 65 -9.54 10.56 17.31
C LYS A 65 -9.47 11.64 16.23
N LEU A 66 -8.87 11.34 15.09
CA LEU A 66 -8.85 12.28 13.96
C LEU A 66 -10.26 12.50 13.41
N ARG A 67 -11.07 11.47 13.26
CA ARG A 67 -12.49 11.57 12.84
C ARG A 67 -13.29 12.51 13.76
N GLU A 68 -13.10 12.39 15.07
CA GLU A 68 -13.77 13.27 16.05
C GLU A 68 -13.35 14.75 15.92
N GLN A 69 -12.07 15.00 15.59
CA GLN A 69 -11.51 16.34 15.44
C GLN A 69 -11.85 17.00 14.10
N TYR A 70 -12.09 16.19 13.06
CA TYR A 70 -12.29 16.66 11.68
C TYR A 70 -13.60 16.15 11.07
N PRO A 71 -14.77 16.46 11.67
CA PRO A 71 -16.06 15.90 11.26
C PRO A 71 -16.54 16.34 9.86
N SER A 72 -15.89 17.32 9.26
CA SER A 72 -16.19 17.80 7.90
C SER A 72 -15.53 16.99 6.79
N ILE A 73 -14.56 16.13 7.11
CA ILE A 73 -13.90 15.23 6.16
C ILE A 73 -14.31 13.79 6.50
N THR A 74 -14.76 13.04 5.51
CA THR A 74 -14.95 11.60 5.68
C THR A 74 -13.57 10.93 5.71
N LEU A 75 -13.15 10.43 6.87
CA LEU A 75 -11.85 9.78 7.04
C LEU A 75 -12.04 8.27 7.20
N HIS A 76 -11.43 7.49 6.31
CA HIS A 76 -11.37 6.03 6.40
C HIS A 76 -10.08 5.57 7.10
N CYS A 77 -10.19 4.42 7.78
CA CYS A 77 -9.08 3.70 8.37
C CYS A 77 -8.75 2.53 7.44
N GLY A 78 -7.83 2.72 6.54
CA GLY A 78 -7.38 1.69 5.62
C GLY A 78 -6.04 1.10 6.02
N VAL A 79 -5.55 0.16 5.23
CA VAL A 79 -4.20 -0.42 5.34
C VAL A 79 -3.64 -0.70 3.96
N GLU A 80 -2.31 -0.64 3.80
CA GLU A 80 -1.59 -1.17 2.66
C GLU A 80 -0.87 -2.45 3.06
N LEU A 81 -1.33 -3.58 2.51
CA LEU A 81 -0.74 -4.90 2.73
C LEU A 81 0.31 -5.19 1.67
N GLY A 82 1.58 -5.10 2.05
CA GLY A 82 2.70 -5.49 1.20
C GLY A 82 2.77 -7.01 1.06
N ASP A 83 2.88 -7.49 -0.19
CA ASP A 83 3.09 -8.90 -0.52
C ASP A 83 2.09 -9.88 0.16
N TYR A 84 0.84 -9.43 0.29
CA TYR A 84 -0.24 -10.12 1.01
C TYR A 84 -0.41 -11.58 0.56
N HIS A 85 -0.30 -11.86 -0.74
CA HIS A 85 -0.42 -13.20 -1.32
C HIS A 85 0.65 -14.20 -0.81
N LEU A 86 1.79 -13.71 -0.30
CA LEU A 86 2.86 -14.54 0.26
C LEU A 86 2.63 -14.90 1.74
N VAL A 87 1.82 -14.12 2.44
CA VAL A 87 1.56 -14.24 3.89
C VAL A 87 0.08 -14.25 4.22
N ARG A 88 -0.76 -14.66 3.28
CA ARG A 88 -2.22 -14.50 3.30
C ARG A 88 -2.89 -14.91 4.61
N ASP A 89 -2.66 -16.14 5.07
CA ASP A 89 -3.34 -16.66 6.25
C ASP A 89 -2.95 -15.86 7.51
N PHE A 90 -1.68 -15.49 7.62
CA PHE A 90 -1.20 -14.67 8.74
C PHE A 90 -1.78 -13.25 8.68
N ALA A 91 -1.73 -12.62 7.51
CA ALA A 91 -2.29 -11.27 7.32
C ALA A 91 -3.80 -11.24 7.57
N THR A 92 -4.56 -12.18 6.99
CA THR A 92 -6.00 -12.31 7.20
C THR A 92 -6.34 -12.47 8.69
N GLY A 93 -5.59 -13.31 9.42
CA GLY A 93 -5.77 -13.47 10.86
C GLY A 93 -5.46 -12.21 11.66
N LEU A 94 -4.45 -11.45 11.22
CA LEU A 94 -4.04 -10.21 11.91
C LEU A 94 -5.04 -9.08 11.73
N ILE A 95 -5.57 -8.89 10.49
CA ILE A 95 -6.48 -7.78 10.19
C ILE A 95 -7.95 -8.12 10.42
N GLY A 96 -8.30 -9.42 10.54
CA GLY A 96 -9.68 -9.88 10.57
C GLY A 96 -10.53 -9.38 11.75
N ASP A 97 -9.90 -8.92 12.84
CA ASP A 97 -10.59 -8.31 13.98
C ASP A 97 -10.86 -6.80 13.80
N PHE A 98 -10.47 -6.23 12.64
CA PHE A 98 -10.56 -4.80 12.35
C PHE A 98 -11.44 -4.54 11.14
N ASP A 99 -12.17 -3.42 11.18
CA ASP A 99 -12.98 -2.93 10.05
C ASP A 99 -12.13 -1.91 9.24
N PHE A 100 -11.15 -2.44 8.49
CA PHE A 100 -10.31 -1.61 7.61
C PHE A 100 -10.97 -1.41 6.25
N PHE A 101 -10.95 -0.16 5.79
CA PHE A 101 -11.35 0.22 4.44
C PHE A 101 -10.62 1.50 4.01
N PRO A 102 -10.01 1.53 2.81
CA PRO A 102 -9.79 0.39 1.93
C PRO A 102 -8.67 -0.53 2.44
N ILE A 103 -8.67 -1.79 1.97
CA ILE A 103 -7.53 -2.68 2.03
C ILE A 103 -6.82 -2.59 0.68
N LEU A 104 -5.65 -1.94 0.67
CA LEU A 104 -4.80 -1.89 -0.51
C LEU A 104 -3.89 -3.12 -0.51
N GLY A 105 -3.70 -3.73 -1.68
CA GLY A 105 -2.70 -4.76 -1.86
C GLY A 105 -1.56 -4.25 -2.76
N SER A 106 -0.32 -4.47 -2.36
CA SER A 106 0.88 -4.05 -3.11
C SER A 106 1.88 -5.18 -3.24
N VAL A 107 2.67 -5.15 -4.31
CA VAL A 107 3.83 -6.04 -4.50
C VAL A 107 5.08 -5.21 -4.32
N HIS A 108 5.84 -5.47 -3.26
CA HIS A 108 7.08 -4.80 -2.92
C HIS A 108 8.30 -5.68 -3.17
N PHE A 109 8.17 -7.01 -3.09
CA PHE A 109 9.26 -7.94 -3.29
C PHE A 109 9.00 -8.89 -4.45
N LEU A 110 10.05 -9.13 -5.23
CA LEU A 110 10.10 -10.19 -6.22
C LEU A 110 10.48 -11.53 -5.57
N THR A 111 10.26 -12.61 -6.30
CA THR A 111 10.61 -13.97 -5.84
C THR A 111 12.11 -14.11 -5.54
N ASP A 112 12.98 -13.34 -6.20
CA ASP A 112 14.41 -13.29 -5.93
C ASP A 112 14.81 -12.36 -4.78
N HIS A 113 13.84 -11.87 -4.00
CA HIS A 113 13.97 -10.92 -2.90
C HIS A 113 14.40 -9.50 -3.31
N THR A 114 14.35 -9.14 -4.60
CA THR A 114 14.54 -7.76 -5.03
C THR A 114 13.38 -6.91 -4.50
N ASN A 115 13.69 -5.88 -3.69
CA ASN A 115 12.69 -4.91 -3.26
C ASN A 115 12.49 -3.87 -4.36
N VAL A 116 11.29 -3.80 -4.95
CA VAL A 116 10.93 -2.89 -6.03
C VAL A 116 10.30 -1.59 -5.54
N ALA A 117 10.01 -1.49 -4.24
CA ALA A 117 9.44 -0.30 -3.61
C ALA A 117 10.49 0.75 -3.22
N ILE A 118 11.77 0.40 -3.22
CA ILE A 118 12.90 1.28 -2.91
C ILE A 118 13.79 1.48 -4.15
N PRO A 119 14.68 2.51 -4.19
CA PRO A 119 15.65 2.66 -5.26
C PRO A 119 16.55 1.43 -5.41
N PHE A 120 16.71 0.94 -6.63
CA PHE A 120 17.59 -0.17 -6.97
C PHE A 120 18.50 0.18 -8.16
N PRO A 121 19.69 -0.48 -8.28
CA PRO A 121 20.81 0.03 -9.07
C PRO A 121 20.62 -0.02 -10.60
N SER A 122 19.72 -0.88 -11.09
CA SER A 122 19.51 -1.08 -12.53
C SER A 122 18.08 -1.47 -12.84
N PRO A 123 17.56 -1.19 -14.04
CA PRO A 123 16.25 -1.64 -14.46
C PRO A 123 16.06 -3.15 -14.29
N LEU A 124 14.83 -3.56 -13.98
CA LEU A 124 14.46 -4.96 -13.88
C LEU A 124 14.76 -5.68 -15.20
N SER A 125 15.28 -6.89 -15.10
CA SER A 125 15.38 -7.80 -16.24
C SER A 125 13.97 -8.20 -16.72
N LYS A 126 13.90 -8.73 -17.94
CA LYS A 126 12.63 -9.26 -18.46
C LYS A 126 12.01 -10.31 -17.53
N ALA A 127 12.82 -11.20 -16.94
CA ALA A 127 12.34 -12.22 -16.01
C ALA A 127 11.77 -11.61 -14.74
N GLN A 128 12.45 -10.63 -14.15
CA GLN A 128 11.97 -9.92 -12.97
C GLN A 128 10.68 -9.11 -13.26
N THR A 129 10.58 -8.50 -14.44
CA THR A 129 9.36 -7.79 -14.84
C THR A 129 8.17 -8.76 -14.98
N ILE A 130 8.39 -9.95 -15.53
CA ILE A 130 7.35 -11.00 -15.60
C ILE A 130 6.97 -11.44 -14.17
N ASP A 131 7.94 -11.76 -13.34
CA ASP A 131 7.73 -12.15 -11.94
C ASP A 131 6.93 -11.09 -11.16
N TYR A 132 7.22 -9.79 -11.36
CA TYR A 132 6.46 -8.69 -10.77
C TYR A 132 4.97 -8.75 -11.15
N TYR A 133 4.65 -8.90 -12.43
CA TYR A 133 3.26 -8.95 -12.88
C TYR A 133 2.57 -10.27 -12.49
N GLU A 134 3.28 -11.40 -12.46
CA GLU A 134 2.74 -12.67 -11.97
C GLU A 134 2.38 -12.58 -10.48
N ASN A 135 3.22 -11.94 -9.65
CA ASN A 135 2.89 -11.69 -8.25
C ASN A 135 1.69 -10.74 -8.08
N ASN A 136 1.55 -9.71 -8.92
CA ASN A 136 0.36 -8.86 -8.91
C ASN A 136 -0.91 -9.63 -9.32
N LEU A 137 -0.83 -10.49 -10.34
CA LEU A 137 -1.96 -11.34 -10.75
C LEU A 137 -2.37 -12.31 -9.62
N ARG A 138 -1.39 -12.92 -8.94
CA ARG A 138 -1.66 -13.75 -7.75
C ARG A 138 -2.32 -12.94 -6.64
N LEU A 139 -1.82 -11.75 -6.36
CA LEU A 139 -2.35 -10.87 -5.34
C LEU A 139 -3.84 -10.58 -5.57
N VAL A 140 -4.22 -10.16 -6.79
CA VAL A 140 -5.64 -9.85 -7.10
C VAL A 140 -6.52 -11.09 -7.21
N SER A 141 -5.94 -12.26 -7.51
CA SER A 141 -6.70 -13.51 -7.67
C SER A 141 -6.88 -14.28 -6.38
N GLU A 142 -5.95 -14.15 -5.42
CA GLU A 142 -5.87 -14.98 -4.23
C GLU A 142 -6.24 -14.23 -2.94
N CYS A 143 -6.21 -12.88 -2.96
CA CYS A 143 -6.38 -12.06 -1.77
C CYS A 143 -7.62 -11.17 -1.84
N ASP A 144 -8.23 -10.94 -0.68
CA ASP A 144 -9.38 -10.05 -0.53
C ASP A 144 -8.85 -8.61 -0.31
N ILE A 145 -8.75 -7.85 -1.40
CA ILE A 145 -8.31 -6.45 -1.43
C ILE A 145 -9.35 -5.59 -2.13
N ASP A 146 -9.49 -4.33 -1.70
CA ASP A 146 -10.37 -3.35 -2.36
C ASP A 146 -9.69 -2.69 -3.56
N VAL A 147 -8.36 -2.49 -3.47
CA VAL A 147 -7.59 -1.76 -4.47
C VAL A 147 -6.22 -2.40 -4.67
N LEU A 148 -5.85 -2.63 -5.94
CA LEU A 148 -4.46 -2.93 -6.29
C LEU A 148 -3.66 -1.62 -6.31
N ALA A 149 -2.68 -1.49 -5.41
CA ALA A 149 -1.85 -0.30 -5.32
C ALA A 149 -0.78 -0.27 -6.42
N HIS A 150 -0.47 0.94 -6.89
CA HIS A 150 0.67 1.33 -7.74
C HIS A 150 1.26 0.24 -8.66
N LEU A 151 0.45 -0.36 -9.52
CA LEU A 151 0.92 -1.31 -10.54
C LEU A 151 2.04 -0.68 -11.39
N GLY A 152 3.26 -1.22 -11.23
CA GLY A 152 4.46 -0.67 -11.86
C GLY A 152 5.25 0.29 -10.96
N VAL A 153 5.19 0.15 -9.64
CA VAL A 153 5.90 0.98 -8.65
C VAL A 153 7.40 1.12 -8.93
N TYR A 154 8.07 0.08 -9.41
CA TYR A 154 9.49 0.08 -9.78
C TYR A 154 9.86 1.11 -10.85
N LYS A 155 8.90 1.51 -11.71
CA LYS A 155 9.14 2.47 -12.81
C LYS A 155 9.46 3.88 -12.31
N ARG A 156 9.08 4.22 -11.08
CA ARG A 156 9.36 5.54 -10.48
C ARG A 156 10.86 5.85 -10.35
N TYR A 157 11.70 4.82 -10.40
CA TYR A 157 13.15 4.97 -10.31
C TYR A 157 13.85 4.96 -11.68
N TYR A 158 13.10 4.84 -12.77
CA TYR A 158 13.66 4.77 -14.12
C TYR A 158 13.70 6.14 -14.77
N ASN A 159 14.77 6.40 -15.54
CA ASN A 159 14.91 7.61 -16.34
C ASN A 159 14.09 7.58 -17.65
N SER A 160 13.56 6.41 -18.02
CA SER A 160 12.75 6.21 -19.23
C SER A 160 11.74 5.10 -18.99
N VAL A 161 10.62 5.15 -19.70
CA VAL A 161 9.61 4.07 -19.64
C VAL A 161 10.19 2.82 -20.30
N PRO A 162 10.25 1.67 -19.59
CA PRO A 162 10.72 0.42 -20.16
C PRO A 162 9.75 -0.12 -21.21
N ASP A 163 10.27 -0.86 -22.21
CA ASP A 163 9.44 -1.65 -23.12
C ASP A 163 8.98 -2.91 -22.40
N GLU A 164 7.68 -3.01 -22.18
CA GLU A 164 7.01 -4.15 -21.52
C GLU A 164 6.02 -4.85 -22.47
N SER A 165 6.16 -4.66 -23.77
CA SER A 165 5.29 -5.28 -24.78
C SER A 165 5.20 -6.81 -24.63
N PHE A 166 6.25 -7.44 -24.11
CA PHE A 166 6.29 -8.88 -23.82
C PHE A 166 5.38 -9.32 -22.66
N ALA A 167 4.97 -8.40 -21.77
CA ALA A 167 4.11 -8.67 -20.62
C ALA A 167 2.65 -8.22 -20.84
N THR A 168 2.30 -7.73 -22.04
CA THR A 168 0.99 -7.13 -22.35
C THR A 168 -0.18 -8.07 -22.05
N SER A 169 -0.05 -9.38 -22.30
CA SER A 169 -1.11 -10.34 -21.99
C SER A 169 -1.33 -10.44 -20.49
N LEU A 170 -0.24 -10.62 -19.73
CA LEU A 170 -0.28 -10.74 -18.27
C LEU A 170 -0.85 -9.46 -17.61
N ILE A 171 -0.45 -8.28 -18.09
CA ILE A 171 -0.98 -6.99 -17.58
C ILE A 171 -2.50 -6.86 -17.82
N LYS A 172 -3.03 -7.47 -18.88
CA LYS A 172 -4.48 -7.45 -19.16
C LYS A 172 -5.27 -8.41 -18.30
N ASP A 173 -4.62 -9.41 -17.74
CA ASP A 173 -5.25 -10.43 -16.90
C ASP A 173 -5.33 -9.95 -15.43
N ILE A 174 -4.54 -8.92 -15.06
CA ILE A 174 -4.59 -8.21 -13.77
C ILE A 174 -5.78 -7.22 -13.78
#